data_cc5e15a91f6fc7c8745686a39ca6e990
#
_entry.id   cc5e15a91f6fc7c8745686a39ca6e990
#
_cell.length_a   1.000
_cell.length_b   1.000
_cell.length_c   1.000
_cell.angle_alpha   90.00
_cell.angle_beta   90.00
_cell.angle_gamma   90.00
#
_symmetry.space_group_name_H-M   'P 1'
#
loop_
_entity.id
_entity.type
_entity.pdbx_description
1 polymer ?
#
loop_
_entity_poly.entity_id
_entity_poly.type
_entity_poly.pdbx_seq_one_letter_code
_entity_poly.pdbx_strand_id
1 'polypeptide(L)'
;MTRLVYFVILAIAAFPAAAQDYGREKRLEAEIVPALVVGEPLKLRTAAGREFLAIHAQAKPARGAVVLVHGRNVHPDHEVIGALRMRLVDRGYTTLSIQMPVLGADAQRVEDYYPALFPEAVERIAVAAQWLSSRGARPLALLSHSMGSWMANEYFDAHPSSPYAAWVCLGLTGGFSWATYGSSRPILDVSGSADLPAVVDGAWRRRFALGFAPEGSRQVIVEDANHMFAGRDGELAKVVADWLDAVLR
;
A
#
# COMPACT_ATOMS: atom_id res chain seq x y z
N MET A 1 6.98 -60.36 -28.93
CA MET A 1 6.76 -58.94 -29.32
C MET A 1 6.77 -58.10 -28.06
N THR A 2 7.92 -57.51 -27.73
CA THR A 2 8.12 -56.73 -26.50
C THR A 2 7.85 -55.26 -26.82
N ARG A 3 6.80 -54.68 -26.21
CA ARG A 3 6.46 -53.27 -26.35
C ARG A 3 7.32 -52.43 -25.40
N LEU A 4 8.19 -51.62 -25.99
CA LEU A 4 8.99 -50.62 -25.27
C LEU A 4 8.07 -49.40 -24.96
N VAL A 5 7.84 -49.13 -23.69
CA VAL A 5 7.09 -47.93 -23.25
C VAL A 5 8.11 -46.83 -22.95
N TYR A 6 8.11 -45.78 -23.77
CA TYR A 6 8.94 -44.60 -23.55
C TYR A 6 8.24 -43.70 -22.54
N PHE A 7 8.82 -43.49 -21.35
CA PHE A 7 8.43 -42.44 -20.42
C PHE A 7 9.11 -41.13 -20.86
N VAL A 8 8.34 -40.20 -21.35
CA VAL A 8 8.80 -38.82 -21.58
C VAL A 8 8.75 -38.10 -20.25
N ILE A 9 9.89 -37.86 -19.60
CA ILE A 9 10.00 -37.01 -18.43
C ILE A 9 9.99 -35.56 -18.93
N LEU A 10 8.85 -34.88 -18.76
CA LEU A 10 8.74 -33.46 -19.01
C LEU A 10 9.45 -32.71 -17.87
N ALA A 11 10.68 -32.27 -18.10
CA ALA A 11 11.39 -31.38 -17.19
C ALA A 11 10.70 -30.02 -17.23
N ILE A 12 9.87 -29.72 -16.22
CA ILE A 12 9.35 -28.37 -16.00
C ILE A 12 10.54 -27.51 -15.58
N ALA A 13 11.06 -26.71 -16.51
CA ALA A 13 12.02 -25.66 -16.19
C ALA A 13 11.30 -24.65 -15.29
N ALA A 14 11.51 -24.76 -13.98
CA ALA A 14 11.11 -23.72 -13.04
C ALA A 14 12.00 -22.50 -13.35
N PHE A 15 11.48 -21.54 -14.11
CA PHE A 15 12.07 -20.21 -14.18
C PHE A 15 12.07 -19.69 -12.73
N PRO A 16 13.20 -19.17 -12.22
CA PRO A 16 13.19 -18.51 -10.93
C PRO A 16 12.24 -17.32 -11.06
N ALA A 17 11.06 -17.42 -10.44
CA ALA A 17 10.24 -16.25 -10.23
C ALA A 17 11.16 -15.23 -9.56
N ALA A 18 11.22 -13.99 -10.09
CA ALA A 18 12.05 -12.95 -9.53
C ALA A 18 11.70 -12.83 -8.04
N ALA A 19 12.58 -13.40 -7.20
CA ALA A 19 12.32 -13.54 -5.78
C ALA A 19 12.42 -12.18 -5.11
N GLN A 20 11.58 -11.95 -4.10
CA GLN A 20 11.68 -10.80 -3.22
C GLN A 20 13.09 -10.69 -2.65
N ASP A 21 13.67 -9.48 -2.65
CA ASP A 21 15.01 -9.21 -2.12
C ASP A 21 14.95 -8.79 -0.63
N TYR A 22 14.91 -9.75 0.26
CA TYR A 22 14.97 -9.51 1.71
C TYR A 22 16.29 -8.87 2.16
N GLY A 23 17.38 -9.11 1.43
CA GLY A 23 18.66 -8.45 1.69
C GLY A 23 18.58 -6.95 1.45
N ARG A 24 17.88 -6.55 0.38
CA ARG A 24 17.62 -5.14 0.10
C ARG A 24 16.74 -4.50 1.16
N GLU A 25 15.68 -5.16 1.61
CA GLU A 25 14.85 -4.65 2.70
C GLU A 25 15.66 -4.38 3.97
N LYS A 26 16.58 -5.28 4.33
CA LYS A 26 17.48 -5.08 5.48
C LYS A 26 18.45 -3.90 5.27
N ARG A 27 18.95 -3.69 4.06
CA ARG A 27 19.79 -2.52 3.74
C ARG A 27 19.02 -1.21 3.88
N LEU A 28 17.81 -1.15 3.30
CA LEU A 28 16.92 0.00 3.45
C LEU A 28 16.59 0.28 4.92
N GLU A 29 16.28 -0.76 5.70
CA GLU A 29 16.05 -0.61 7.13
C GLU A 29 17.27 -0.04 7.87
N ALA A 30 18.46 -0.57 7.61
CA ALA A 30 19.69 -0.08 8.25
C ALA A 30 20.00 1.38 7.89
N GLU A 31 19.58 1.84 6.72
CA GLU A 31 19.71 3.21 6.26
C GLU A 31 18.72 4.15 6.96
N ILE A 32 17.43 3.77 7.01
CA ILE A 32 16.37 4.69 7.44
C ILE A 32 16.17 4.72 8.96
N VAL A 33 16.34 3.59 9.68
CA VAL A 33 16.03 3.53 11.11
C VAL A 33 16.85 4.53 11.93
N PRO A 34 18.16 4.74 11.70
CA PRO A 34 18.92 5.75 12.43
C PRO A 34 18.51 7.20 12.14
N ALA A 35 17.83 7.45 11.01
CA ALA A 35 17.41 8.78 10.57
C ALA A 35 15.95 9.11 10.93
N LEU A 36 15.22 8.20 11.57
CA LEU A 36 13.83 8.42 11.95
C LEU A 36 13.69 9.57 12.95
N VAL A 37 12.87 10.57 12.61
CA VAL A 37 12.58 11.72 13.46
C VAL A 37 11.30 11.52 14.27
N VAL A 38 10.28 10.87 13.66
CA VAL A 38 8.97 10.64 14.29
C VAL A 38 8.63 9.15 14.24
N GLY A 39 8.13 8.61 15.35
CA GLY A 39 7.73 7.21 15.48
C GLY A 39 8.89 6.28 15.82
N GLU A 40 8.54 5.05 16.12
CA GLU A 40 9.46 4.01 16.56
C GLU A 40 9.46 2.85 15.58
N PRO A 41 10.64 2.32 15.21
CA PRO A 41 10.74 1.14 14.38
C PRO A 41 10.34 -0.10 15.18
N LEU A 42 9.63 -1.02 14.54
CA LEU A 42 9.31 -2.32 15.12
C LEU A 42 9.32 -3.40 14.04
N LYS A 43 9.32 -4.66 14.46
CA LYS A 43 9.22 -5.82 13.56
C LYS A 43 7.84 -6.41 13.63
N LEU A 44 7.21 -6.53 12.48
CA LEU A 44 6.05 -7.37 12.27
C LEU A 44 6.51 -8.69 11.62
N ARG A 45 5.68 -9.74 11.74
CA ARG A 45 6.04 -11.07 11.26
C ARG A 45 4.89 -11.69 10.48
N THR A 46 5.18 -12.21 9.31
CA THR A 46 4.26 -13.01 8.49
C THR A 46 4.04 -14.40 9.10
N ALA A 47 3.02 -15.13 8.65
CA ALA A 47 2.76 -16.50 9.08
C ALA A 47 3.94 -17.45 8.75
N ALA A 48 4.65 -17.16 7.66
CA ALA A 48 5.87 -17.89 7.31
C ALA A 48 7.08 -17.54 8.21
N GLY A 49 6.89 -16.69 9.24
CA GLY A 49 7.92 -16.29 10.20
C GLY A 49 8.88 -15.21 9.68
N ARG A 50 8.61 -14.59 8.53
CA ARG A 50 9.45 -13.52 7.97
C ARG A 50 9.16 -12.20 8.65
N GLU A 51 10.21 -11.56 9.13
CA GLU A 51 10.13 -10.24 9.75
C GLU A 51 10.27 -9.13 8.71
N PHE A 52 9.49 -8.07 8.89
CA PHE A 52 9.58 -6.86 8.09
C PHE A 52 9.46 -5.61 8.98
N LEU A 53 10.08 -4.52 8.53
CA LEU A 53 10.05 -3.25 9.24
C LEU A 53 8.66 -2.65 9.22
N ALA A 54 8.22 -2.12 10.35
CA ALA A 54 7.14 -1.16 10.46
C ALA A 54 7.58 0.03 11.30
N ILE A 55 7.04 1.22 11.01
CA ILE A 55 7.30 2.45 11.75
C ILE A 55 5.97 2.88 12.35
N HIS A 56 5.88 2.83 13.66
CA HIS A 56 4.68 3.20 14.42
C HIS A 56 4.83 4.57 15.03
N ALA A 57 3.87 5.45 14.81
CA ALA A 57 3.80 6.75 15.48
C ALA A 57 2.40 6.97 16.04
N GLN A 58 2.32 7.10 17.35
CA GLN A 58 1.06 7.18 18.07
C GLN A 58 0.58 8.62 18.23
N ALA A 59 -0.64 8.91 17.79
CA ALA A 59 -1.33 10.14 18.11
C ALA A 59 -1.99 10.07 19.50
N LYS A 60 -2.02 11.19 20.24
CA LYS A 60 -2.66 11.31 21.55
C LYS A 60 -3.40 12.65 21.69
N PRO A 61 -4.74 12.68 21.75
CA PRO A 61 -5.66 11.56 21.56
C PRO A 61 -5.68 11.07 20.10
N ALA A 62 -5.96 9.79 19.91
CA ALA A 62 -6.11 9.23 18.57
C ALA A 62 -7.58 9.23 18.13
N ARG A 63 -7.84 9.69 16.88
CA ARG A 63 -9.16 9.63 16.21
C ARG A 63 -9.37 8.32 15.48
N GLY A 64 -8.28 7.61 15.19
CA GLY A 64 -8.23 6.36 14.45
C GLY A 64 -6.79 6.01 14.13
N ALA A 65 -6.58 4.98 13.31
CA ALA A 65 -5.25 4.63 12.87
C ALA A 65 -5.20 4.38 11.35
N VAL A 66 -4.06 4.70 10.77
CA VAL A 66 -3.80 4.57 9.33
C VAL A 66 -2.59 3.67 9.12
N VAL A 67 -2.76 2.58 8.36
CA VAL A 67 -1.65 1.81 7.81
C VAL A 67 -1.22 2.47 6.51
N LEU A 68 0.09 2.70 6.34
CA LEU A 68 0.65 3.29 5.13
C LEU A 68 1.47 2.28 4.35
N VAL A 69 1.20 2.19 3.05
CA VAL A 69 1.79 1.24 2.10
C VAL A 69 2.49 2.02 1.00
N HIS A 70 3.81 1.88 0.93
CA HIS A 70 4.65 2.60 -0.03
C HIS A 70 4.63 2.00 -1.44
N GLY A 71 5.14 2.76 -2.40
CA GLY A 71 5.26 2.38 -3.80
C GLY A 71 6.41 1.40 -4.10
N ARG A 72 6.76 1.32 -5.38
CA ARG A 72 7.74 0.36 -5.91
C ARG A 72 9.15 0.65 -5.43
N ASN A 73 9.83 -0.39 -4.92
CA ASN A 73 11.28 -0.39 -4.65
C ASN A 73 11.80 0.65 -3.63
N VAL A 74 10.93 1.15 -2.78
CA VAL A 74 11.27 2.11 -1.73
C VAL A 74 11.01 1.54 -0.33
N HIS A 75 10.86 2.37 0.66
CA HIS A 75 10.79 2.01 2.07
C HIS A 75 9.66 2.78 2.79
N PRO A 76 9.28 2.40 4.03
CA PRO A 76 8.12 2.96 4.74
C PRO A 76 8.27 4.43 5.20
N ASP A 77 9.41 5.04 4.99
CA ASP A 77 9.67 6.47 5.28
C ASP A 77 10.03 7.27 4.02
N HIS A 78 9.72 6.73 2.83
CA HIS A 78 10.10 7.36 1.56
C HIS A 78 9.14 8.48 1.18
N GLU A 79 9.68 9.68 0.92
CA GLU A 79 9.00 10.87 0.36
C GLU A 79 7.55 11.03 0.87
N VAL A 80 6.54 10.93 -0.02
CA VAL A 80 5.14 11.17 0.33
C VAL A 80 4.64 10.28 1.48
N ILE A 81 5.09 9.04 1.58
CA ILE A 81 4.70 8.13 2.67
C ILE A 81 5.31 8.59 3.99
N GLY A 82 6.59 8.96 4.01
CA GLY A 82 7.25 9.52 5.18
C GLY A 82 6.60 10.83 5.63
N ALA A 83 6.33 11.75 4.69
CA ALA A 83 5.66 13.00 4.99
C ALA A 83 4.25 12.79 5.55
N LEU A 84 3.43 11.93 4.94
CA LEU A 84 2.07 11.64 5.41
C LEU A 84 2.08 10.92 6.76
N ARG A 85 3.00 9.98 6.99
CA ARG A 85 3.16 9.30 8.27
C ARG A 85 3.28 10.30 9.42
N MET A 86 4.13 11.30 9.28
CA MET A 86 4.34 12.33 10.30
C MET A 86 3.14 13.28 10.40
N ARG A 87 2.69 13.84 9.26
CA ARG A 87 1.62 14.85 9.26
C ARG A 87 0.27 14.32 9.73
N LEU A 88 -0.03 13.05 9.51
CA LEU A 88 -1.28 12.45 9.99
C LEU A 88 -1.26 12.27 11.51
N VAL A 89 -0.09 12.05 12.13
CA VAL A 89 0.03 12.04 13.60
C VAL A 89 -0.33 13.40 14.19
N ASP A 90 0.15 14.49 13.59
CA ASP A 90 -0.18 15.87 14.00
C ASP A 90 -1.69 16.16 13.87
N ARG A 91 -2.37 15.41 13.00
CA ARG A 91 -3.81 15.50 12.79
C ARG A 91 -4.64 14.52 13.62
N GLY A 92 -4.01 13.81 14.54
CA GLY A 92 -4.67 12.91 15.48
C GLY A 92 -4.89 11.50 14.96
N TYR A 93 -4.18 11.06 13.93
CA TYR A 93 -4.21 9.69 13.45
C TYR A 93 -2.94 8.93 13.84
N THR A 94 -3.07 7.85 14.59
CA THR A 94 -1.96 6.92 14.79
C THR A 94 -1.55 6.32 13.44
N THR A 95 -0.26 6.28 13.15
CA THR A 95 0.22 5.74 11.87
C THR A 95 1.08 4.50 12.06
N LEU A 96 0.94 3.56 11.12
CA LEU A 96 1.79 2.38 11.01
C LEU A 96 2.22 2.24 9.54
N SER A 97 3.40 2.75 9.23
CA SER A 97 3.98 2.62 7.89
C SER A 97 4.77 1.33 7.79
N ILE A 98 4.48 0.49 6.80
CA ILE A 98 5.03 -0.87 6.70
C ILE A 98 5.92 -1.04 5.48
N GLN A 99 7.01 -1.82 5.64
CA GLN A 99 7.84 -2.24 4.53
C GLN A 99 7.06 -3.22 3.65
N MET A 100 6.86 -2.82 2.40
CA MET A 100 6.31 -3.70 1.38
C MET A 100 7.42 -4.53 0.71
N PRO A 101 7.08 -5.68 0.13
CA PRO A 101 8.04 -6.50 -0.60
C PRO A 101 8.73 -5.70 -1.70
N VAL A 102 10.03 -5.91 -1.86
CA VAL A 102 10.84 -5.31 -2.94
C VAL A 102 11.57 -6.39 -3.73
N LEU A 103 11.78 -6.15 -5.02
CA LEU A 103 12.64 -6.96 -5.86
C LEU A 103 14.08 -6.44 -5.87
N GLY A 104 14.99 -7.20 -6.45
CA GLY A 104 16.36 -6.79 -6.71
C GLY A 104 16.42 -5.45 -7.45
N ALA A 105 17.52 -4.73 -7.27
CA ALA A 105 17.70 -3.40 -7.87
C ALA A 105 17.70 -3.42 -9.43
N ASP A 106 18.00 -4.56 -10.00
CA ASP A 106 18.05 -4.85 -11.43
C ASP A 106 16.69 -5.21 -12.05
N ALA A 107 15.65 -5.40 -11.26
CA ALA A 107 14.31 -5.66 -11.76
C ALA A 107 13.74 -4.41 -12.47
N GLN A 108 13.75 -4.46 -13.81
CA GLN A 108 13.42 -3.30 -14.64
C GLN A 108 11.98 -3.33 -15.17
N ARG A 109 11.38 -4.51 -15.33
CA ARG A 109 10.05 -4.68 -15.92
C ARG A 109 8.97 -4.66 -14.87
N VAL A 110 7.92 -3.91 -15.14
CA VAL A 110 6.77 -3.79 -14.23
C VAL A 110 6.02 -5.11 -14.10
N GLU A 111 5.89 -5.84 -15.21
CA GLU A 111 5.18 -7.12 -15.28
C GLU A 111 5.89 -8.22 -14.49
N ASP A 112 7.21 -8.17 -14.40
CA ASP A 112 8.00 -9.12 -13.61
C ASP A 112 7.89 -8.83 -12.11
N TYR A 113 7.44 -7.62 -11.78
CA TYR A 113 7.42 -7.11 -10.41
C TYR A 113 6.16 -7.49 -9.65
N TYR A 114 4.98 -7.27 -10.23
CA TYR A 114 3.71 -7.35 -9.50
C TYR A 114 3.33 -8.77 -9.04
N PRO A 115 3.27 -9.78 -9.91
CA PRO A 115 2.74 -11.09 -9.53
C PRO A 115 3.56 -11.79 -8.44
N ALA A 116 4.88 -11.61 -8.47
CA ALA A 116 5.78 -12.26 -7.52
C ALA A 116 5.65 -11.70 -6.08
N LEU A 117 5.23 -10.44 -5.93
CA LEU A 117 5.19 -9.75 -4.64
C LEU A 117 3.81 -9.73 -3.98
N PHE A 118 2.73 -9.92 -4.73
CA PHE A 118 1.38 -9.75 -4.22
C PHE A 118 1.02 -10.66 -3.05
N PRO A 119 1.32 -11.97 -3.04
CA PRO A 119 0.95 -12.83 -1.93
C PRO A 119 1.51 -12.33 -0.59
N GLU A 120 2.79 -11.95 -0.55
CA GLU A 120 3.39 -11.43 0.68
C GLU A 120 2.95 -9.99 1.00
N ALA A 121 2.69 -9.17 0.00
CA ALA A 121 2.14 -7.83 0.20
C ALA A 121 0.77 -7.87 0.88
N VAL A 122 -0.12 -8.73 0.41
CA VAL A 122 -1.45 -8.99 0.99
C VAL A 122 -1.33 -9.42 2.45
N GLU A 123 -0.43 -10.36 2.74
CA GLU A 123 -0.19 -10.83 4.11
C GLU A 123 0.34 -9.70 5.02
N ARG A 124 1.30 -8.89 4.57
CA ARG A 124 1.85 -7.77 5.36
C ARG A 124 0.78 -6.74 5.70
N ILE A 125 -0.13 -6.42 4.78
CA ILE A 125 -1.26 -5.52 5.02
C ILE A 125 -2.22 -6.11 6.06
N ALA A 126 -2.51 -7.42 5.99
CA ALA A 126 -3.34 -8.12 6.96
C ALA A 126 -2.71 -8.12 8.36
N VAL A 127 -1.42 -8.43 8.46
CA VAL A 127 -0.66 -8.43 9.72
C VAL A 127 -0.65 -7.05 10.38
N ALA A 128 -0.48 -5.99 9.59
CA ALA A 128 -0.52 -4.60 10.09
C ALA A 128 -1.88 -4.25 10.69
N ALA A 129 -2.97 -4.61 10.02
CA ALA A 129 -4.33 -4.41 10.53
C ALA A 129 -4.56 -5.18 11.84
N GLN A 130 -4.12 -6.43 11.91
CA GLN A 130 -4.23 -7.27 13.09
C GLN A 130 -3.43 -6.68 14.27
N TRP A 131 -2.21 -6.21 14.01
CA TRP A 131 -1.34 -5.62 15.02
C TRP A 131 -1.96 -4.36 15.65
N LEU A 132 -2.52 -3.45 14.84
CA LEU A 132 -3.23 -2.26 15.32
C LEU A 132 -4.52 -2.64 16.07
N SER A 133 -5.32 -3.55 15.50
CA SER A 133 -6.59 -3.97 16.10
C SER A 133 -6.40 -4.64 17.46
N SER A 134 -5.35 -5.45 17.65
CA SER A 134 -5.02 -6.10 18.91
C SER A 134 -4.65 -5.11 20.02
N ARG A 135 -4.31 -3.88 19.65
CA ARG A 135 -4.00 -2.75 20.56
C ARG A 135 -5.17 -1.78 20.74
N GLY A 136 -6.35 -2.16 20.26
CA GLY A 136 -7.57 -1.36 20.38
C GLY A 136 -7.63 -0.17 19.42
N ALA A 137 -6.71 -0.04 18.47
CA ALA A 137 -6.76 1.05 17.51
C ALA A 137 -7.95 0.87 16.55
N ARG A 138 -8.90 1.78 16.60
CA ARG A 138 -10.09 1.81 15.74
C ARG A 138 -10.62 3.24 15.65
N PRO A 139 -11.28 3.63 14.52
CA PRO A 139 -11.36 2.90 13.26
C PRO A 139 -9.99 2.81 12.55
N LEU A 140 -9.86 1.86 11.59
CA LEU A 140 -8.66 1.69 10.77
C LEU A 140 -8.90 2.19 9.35
N ALA A 141 -7.91 2.86 8.77
CA ALA A 141 -7.85 3.16 7.35
C ALA A 141 -6.57 2.58 6.73
N LEU A 142 -6.63 2.25 5.44
CA LEU A 142 -5.47 1.91 4.62
C LEU A 142 -5.14 3.13 3.73
N LEU A 143 -3.89 3.55 3.71
CA LEU A 143 -3.37 4.53 2.76
C LEU A 143 -2.28 3.87 1.93
N SER A 144 -2.37 3.98 0.63
CA SER A 144 -1.46 3.34 -0.29
C SER A 144 -1.01 4.30 -1.39
N HIS A 145 0.22 4.13 -1.89
CA HIS A 145 0.79 4.96 -2.94
C HIS A 145 1.33 4.12 -4.09
N SER A 146 1.02 4.52 -5.33
CA SER A 146 1.62 3.95 -6.55
C SER A 146 1.42 2.42 -6.62
N MET A 147 2.50 1.64 -6.74
CA MET A 147 2.42 0.18 -6.71
C MET A 147 1.81 -0.36 -5.40
N GLY A 148 1.98 0.33 -4.28
CA GLY A 148 1.29 -0.02 -3.03
C GLY A 148 -0.23 0.02 -3.18
N SER A 149 -0.78 0.82 -4.09
CA SER A 149 -2.22 0.85 -4.38
C SER A 149 -2.66 -0.39 -5.18
N TRP A 150 -1.80 -0.96 -6.03
CA TRP A 150 -2.04 -2.27 -6.62
C TRP A 150 -2.04 -3.39 -5.57
N MET A 151 -1.10 -3.35 -4.63
CA MET A 151 -1.04 -4.29 -3.50
C MET A 151 -2.29 -4.18 -2.61
N ALA A 152 -2.78 -2.96 -2.39
CA ALA A 152 -4.02 -2.71 -1.67
C ALA A 152 -5.26 -3.23 -2.42
N ASN A 153 -5.33 -3.06 -3.75
CA ASN A 153 -6.36 -3.66 -4.59
C ASN A 153 -6.42 -5.17 -4.37
N GLU A 154 -5.28 -5.86 -4.50
CA GLU A 154 -5.18 -7.31 -4.31
C GLU A 154 -5.57 -7.73 -2.88
N TYR A 155 -5.15 -6.94 -1.90
CA TYR A 155 -5.53 -7.18 -0.51
C TYR A 155 -7.06 -7.13 -0.33
N PHE A 156 -7.74 -6.14 -0.89
CA PHE A 156 -9.18 -6.00 -0.75
C PHE A 156 -9.96 -7.06 -1.54
N ASP A 157 -9.42 -7.52 -2.67
CA ASP A 157 -9.98 -8.66 -3.42
C ASP A 157 -9.91 -9.96 -2.60
N ALA A 158 -8.77 -10.20 -1.95
CA ALA A 158 -8.57 -11.37 -1.11
C ALA A 158 -9.32 -11.28 0.25
N HIS A 159 -9.62 -10.06 0.73
CA HIS A 159 -10.21 -9.81 2.05
C HIS A 159 -11.43 -8.88 1.98
N PRO A 160 -12.56 -9.32 1.44
CA PRO A 160 -13.78 -8.48 1.32
C PRO A 160 -14.29 -8.01 2.69
N SER A 161 -14.11 -8.82 3.74
CA SER A 161 -14.46 -8.49 5.14
C SER A 161 -13.31 -7.86 5.92
N SER A 162 -12.43 -7.14 5.24
CA SER A 162 -11.27 -6.46 5.86
C SER A 162 -11.67 -5.53 7.00
N PRO A 163 -10.86 -5.39 8.08
CA PRO A 163 -11.11 -4.46 9.17
C PRO A 163 -10.84 -2.99 8.83
N TYR A 164 -10.30 -2.68 7.66
CA TYR A 164 -10.15 -1.31 7.20
C TYR A 164 -11.50 -0.71 6.82
N ALA A 165 -11.89 0.34 7.53
CA ALA A 165 -13.15 1.06 7.33
C ALA A 165 -13.10 2.06 6.16
N ALA A 166 -11.91 2.43 5.69
CA ALA A 166 -11.70 3.37 4.59
C ALA A 166 -10.40 3.08 3.84
N TRP A 167 -10.32 3.49 2.57
CA TRP A 167 -9.13 3.38 1.75
C TRP A 167 -8.76 4.70 1.08
N VAL A 168 -7.54 5.18 1.30
CA VAL A 168 -6.91 6.30 0.58
C VAL A 168 -5.96 5.73 -0.46
N CYS A 169 -6.22 6.01 -1.72
CA CYS A 169 -5.48 5.51 -2.87
C CYS A 169 -4.76 6.68 -3.56
N LEU A 170 -3.44 6.72 -3.52
CA LEU A 170 -2.63 7.80 -4.08
C LEU A 170 -1.90 7.31 -5.35
N GLY A 171 -2.02 8.04 -6.45
CA GLY A 171 -1.23 7.82 -7.66
C GLY A 171 -1.38 6.44 -8.26
N LEU A 172 -2.57 5.84 -8.26
CA LEU A 172 -2.83 4.53 -8.86
C LEU A 172 -2.80 4.63 -10.38
N THR A 173 -1.99 3.82 -11.02
CA THR A 173 -2.04 3.61 -12.47
C THR A 173 -3.20 2.66 -12.83
N GLY A 174 -3.94 2.96 -13.89
CA GLY A 174 -5.07 2.13 -14.31
C GLY A 174 -6.35 2.34 -13.47
N GLY A 175 -7.02 1.25 -13.10
CA GLY A 175 -8.32 1.26 -12.43
C GLY A 175 -8.36 0.45 -11.14
N PHE A 176 -9.48 0.51 -10.46
CA PHE A 176 -9.77 -0.36 -9.32
C PHE A 176 -10.15 -1.77 -9.77
N SER A 177 -9.93 -2.76 -8.91
CA SER A 177 -10.38 -4.13 -9.11
C SER A 177 -11.91 -4.27 -9.02
N TRP A 178 -12.44 -5.40 -9.47
CA TRP A 178 -13.87 -5.69 -9.40
C TRP A 178 -14.41 -5.75 -7.97
N ALA A 179 -13.64 -6.26 -7.01
CA ALA A 179 -14.06 -6.29 -5.61
C ALA A 179 -14.16 -4.88 -5.01
N THR A 180 -13.40 -3.93 -5.56
CA THR A 180 -13.48 -2.52 -5.18
C THR A 180 -14.81 -1.88 -5.62
N TYR A 181 -15.40 -2.30 -6.76
CA TYR A 181 -16.72 -1.83 -7.20
C TYR A 181 -17.86 -2.24 -6.27
N GLY A 182 -17.75 -3.38 -5.59
CA GLY A 182 -18.71 -3.85 -4.57
C GLY A 182 -18.25 -3.56 -3.14
N SER A 183 -17.27 -2.71 -2.95
CA SER A 183 -16.69 -2.40 -1.64
C SER A 183 -17.72 -1.80 -0.69
N SER A 184 -17.71 -2.24 0.57
CA SER A 184 -18.49 -1.64 1.65
C SER A 184 -17.78 -0.44 2.32
N ARG A 185 -16.58 -0.10 1.87
CA ARG A 185 -15.75 0.98 2.43
C ARG A 185 -15.62 2.17 1.48
N PRO A 186 -15.73 3.41 1.96
CA PRO A 186 -15.47 4.59 1.15
C PRO A 186 -14.00 4.65 0.70
N ILE A 187 -13.79 5.23 -0.49
CA ILE A 187 -12.50 5.32 -1.16
C ILE A 187 -12.20 6.78 -1.51
N LEU A 188 -11.03 7.26 -1.13
CA LEU A 188 -10.46 8.51 -1.61
C LEU A 188 -9.39 8.22 -2.65
N ASP A 189 -9.65 8.53 -3.92
CA ASP A 189 -8.66 8.46 -5.00
C ASP A 189 -8.01 9.83 -5.17
N VAL A 190 -6.70 9.92 -5.01
CA VAL A 190 -5.95 11.17 -5.15
C VAL A 190 -4.83 11.01 -6.17
N SER A 191 -4.72 11.95 -7.08
CA SER A 191 -3.60 12.06 -8.01
C SER A 191 -3.16 13.51 -8.17
N GLY A 192 -1.95 13.73 -8.64
CA GLY A 192 -1.50 15.04 -9.05
C GLY A 192 -1.94 15.38 -10.48
N SER A 193 -2.12 16.66 -10.81
CA SER A 193 -2.38 17.06 -12.20
C SER A 193 -1.14 16.90 -13.10
N ALA A 194 0.05 16.85 -12.51
CA ALA A 194 1.34 16.56 -13.17
C ALA A 194 1.88 15.16 -12.79
N ASP A 195 1.00 14.22 -12.48
CA ASP A 195 1.36 12.83 -12.16
C ASP A 195 1.83 12.06 -13.41
N LEU A 196 2.26 10.82 -13.25
CA LEU A 196 2.63 9.95 -14.36
C LEU A 196 1.49 9.85 -15.40
N PRO A 197 1.79 9.81 -16.70
CA PRO A 197 0.74 9.74 -17.74
C PRO A 197 -0.28 8.62 -17.49
N ALA A 198 0.18 7.42 -17.09
CA ALA A 198 -0.71 6.30 -16.80
C ALA A 198 -1.64 6.53 -15.59
N VAL A 199 -1.28 7.40 -14.65
CA VAL A 199 -2.14 7.81 -13.51
C VAL A 199 -3.20 8.79 -14.00
N VAL A 200 -2.77 9.81 -14.75
CA VAL A 200 -3.65 10.85 -15.30
C VAL A 200 -4.65 10.24 -16.28
N ASP A 201 -4.18 9.44 -17.22
CA ASP A 201 -5.02 8.77 -18.24
C ASP A 201 -6.03 7.80 -17.61
N GLY A 202 -5.67 7.18 -16.47
CA GLY A 202 -6.56 6.27 -15.73
C GLY A 202 -7.59 6.96 -14.85
N ALA A 203 -7.47 8.26 -14.59
CA ALA A 203 -8.28 8.98 -13.61
C ALA A 203 -9.79 8.90 -13.90
N TRP A 204 -10.20 9.02 -15.17
CA TRP A 204 -11.61 8.94 -15.55
C TRP A 204 -12.24 7.57 -15.24
N ARG A 205 -11.48 6.48 -15.43
CA ARG A 205 -11.94 5.10 -15.12
C ARG A 205 -12.14 4.95 -13.62
N ARG A 206 -11.20 5.45 -12.81
CA ARG A 206 -11.32 5.43 -11.36
C ARG A 206 -12.49 6.26 -10.86
N ARG A 207 -12.67 7.47 -11.43
CA ARG A 207 -13.84 8.31 -11.12
C ARG A 207 -15.16 7.62 -11.45
N PHE A 208 -15.25 6.95 -12.60
CA PHE A 208 -16.43 6.17 -12.97
C PHE A 208 -16.69 5.04 -11.95
N ALA A 209 -15.65 4.31 -11.55
CA ALA A 209 -15.75 3.25 -10.55
C ALA A 209 -16.26 3.75 -9.18
N LEU A 210 -15.82 4.93 -8.75
CA LEU A 210 -16.26 5.54 -7.50
C LEU A 210 -17.77 5.86 -7.48
N GLY A 211 -18.42 5.97 -8.63
CA GLY A 211 -19.87 6.10 -8.73
C GLY A 211 -20.66 4.89 -8.22
N PHE A 212 -20.01 3.72 -8.07
CA PHE A 212 -20.57 2.50 -7.51
C PHE A 212 -20.07 2.19 -6.10
N ALA A 213 -19.14 2.98 -5.58
CA ALA A 213 -18.59 2.84 -4.24
C ALA A 213 -19.51 3.51 -3.19
N PRO A 214 -19.36 3.20 -1.89
CA PRO A 214 -20.17 3.79 -0.83
C PRO A 214 -20.10 5.31 -0.77
N GLU A 215 -21.13 5.89 -0.15
CA GLU A 215 -21.17 7.32 0.14
C GLU A 215 -19.87 7.78 0.85
N GLY A 216 -19.42 8.98 0.51
CA GLY A 216 -18.13 9.51 0.95
C GLY A 216 -16.96 9.19 0.01
N SER A 217 -17.13 8.24 -0.94
CA SER A 217 -16.11 7.98 -1.97
C SER A 217 -15.98 9.15 -2.93
N ARG A 218 -14.75 9.58 -3.21
CA ARG A 218 -14.50 10.68 -4.12
C ARG A 218 -13.10 10.66 -4.74
N GLN A 219 -12.94 11.37 -5.84
CA GLN A 219 -11.66 11.64 -6.47
C GLN A 219 -11.24 13.10 -6.21
N VAL A 220 -9.97 13.29 -5.93
CA VAL A 220 -9.33 14.61 -5.78
C VAL A 220 -8.10 14.66 -6.69
N ILE A 221 -7.97 15.73 -7.46
CA ILE A 221 -6.77 16.03 -8.23
C ILE A 221 -6.10 17.21 -7.54
N VAL A 222 -4.85 17.02 -7.09
CA VAL A 222 -4.04 18.08 -6.49
C VAL A 222 -3.33 18.81 -7.63
N GLU A 223 -3.59 20.10 -7.76
CA GLU A 223 -3.04 20.93 -8.85
C GLU A 223 -1.52 21.05 -8.71
N ASP A 224 -0.81 21.00 -9.85
CA ASP A 224 0.65 21.06 -9.96
C ASP A 224 1.42 20.02 -9.12
N ALA A 225 0.75 18.99 -8.60
CA ALA A 225 1.41 17.90 -7.89
C ALA A 225 1.94 16.86 -8.87
N ASN A 226 3.18 16.41 -8.64
CA ASN A 226 3.76 15.28 -9.34
C ASN A 226 3.40 13.95 -8.63
N HIS A 227 3.91 12.82 -9.14
CA HIS A 227 3.65 11.50 -8.58
C HIS A 227 4.01 11.34 -7.10
N MET A 228 5.02 12.06 -6.61
CA MET A 228 5.46 12.03 -5.21
C MET A 228 4.85 13.15 -4.37
N PHE A 229 3.97 13.99 -4.94
CA PHE A 229 3.39 15.17 -4.29
C PHE A 229 4.45 16.11 -3.69
N ALA A 230 5.61 16.20 -4.32
CA ALA A 230 6.73 17.01 -3.83
C ALA A 230 6.31 18.48 -3.66
N GLY A 231 6.51 19.02 -2.45
CA GLY A 231 6.10 20.37 -2.09
C GLY A 231 4.58 20.56 -1.88
N ARG A 232 3.77 19.51 -2.05
CA ARG A 232 2.31 19.51 -1.81
C ARG A 232 1.90 18.57 -0.67
N ASP A 233 2.84 18.01 0.06
CA ASP A 233 2.62 17.06 1.14
C ASP A 233 1.72 17.61 2.26
N GLY A 234 1.82 18.91 2.56
CA GLY A 234 0.94 19.58 3.54
C GLY A 234 -0.52 19.68 3.07
N GLU A 235 -0.73 20.01 1.79
CA GLU A 235 -2.05 20.05 1.16
C GLU A 235 -2.66 18.64 1.08
N LEU A 236 -1.86 17.67 0.64
CA LEU A 236 -2.27 16.27 0.58
C LEU A 236 -2.67 15.74 1.96
N ALA A 237 -1.87 15.99 2.99
CA ALA A 237 -2.19 15.57 4.36
C ALA A 237 -3.50 16.19 4.87
N LYS A 238 -3.78 17.44 4.49
CA LYS A 238 -5.06 18.09 4.79
C LYS A 238 -6.22 17.39 4.08
N VAL A 239 -6.12 17.14 2.78
CA VAL A 239 -7.13 16.44 1.99
C VAL A 239 -7.45 15.07 2.58
N VAL A 240 -6.40 14.30 2.92
CA VAL A 240 -6.54 12.97 3.51
C VAL A 240 -7.20 13.04 4.89
N ALA A 241 -6.72 13.89 5.79
CA ALA A 241 -7.24 13.97 7.15
C ALA A 241 -8.69 14.48 7.20
N ASP A 242 -9.02 15.52 6.44
CA ASP A 242 -10.39 16.06 6.37
C ASP A 242 -11.38 15.01 5.83
N TRP A 243 -10.92 14.18 4.87
CA TRP A 243 -11.74 13.11 4.35
C TRP A 243 -11.90 11.96 5.37
N LEU A 244 -10.82 11.55 6.03
CA LEU A 244 -10.89 10.53 7.10
C LEU A 244 -11.82 10.98 8.23
N ASP A 245 -11.74 12.25 8.65
CA ASP A 245 -12.63 12.85 9.66
C ASP A 245 -14.12 12.77 9.25
N ALA A 246 -14.41 12.82 7.96
CA ALA A 246 -15.77 12.73 7.44
C ALA A 246 -16.32 11.29 7.40
N VAL A 247 -15.46 10.29 7.07
CA VAL A 247 -15.91 8.92 6.81
C VAL A 247 -15.68 7.93 7.95
N LEU A 248 -14.83 8.26 8.93
CA LEU A 248 -14.49 7.39 10.07
C LEU A 248 -15.24 7.78 11.37
N ARG A 249 -16.39 8.43 11.24
CA ARG A 249 -17.23 8.83 12.40
C ARG A 249 -17.96 7.66 13.01
#